data_a758b66c0c1d1b31a68016fa9a94cad6
#
_entry.id   a758b66c0c1d1b31a68016fa9a94cad6
#
_cell.length_a   1.000
_cell.length_b   1.000
_cell.length_c   1.000
_cell.angle_alpha   90.00
_cell.angle_beta   90.00
_cell.angle_gamma   90.00
#
_symmetry.space_group_name_H-M   'P 1'
#
loop_
_entity.id
_entity.type
_entity.pdbx_description
1 polymer ?
#
loop_
_entity_poly.entity_id
_entity_poly.type
_entity_poly.pdbx_seq_one_letter_code
_entity_poly.pdbx_strand_id
1 'polypeptide(L)'
;HLVTFNNNGLWIKENLKDGDRVITASETDKFKLIDVTIFHFDNKYNLYEKIFAKEVAINTNNWNLKNVIIFKLENGIFKKSKVNTLNIESIYNYEKITSLFNNSDTMSFMELIIDYRKLLNNGYNERFLNQSLHIMLTLPFFLFLMTSIASILTMNTLKKSDNLKFIVLGLIISVLVYYFKDLSIALGQT
;
A
#
# COMPACT_ATOMS: atom_id res chain seq x y z
N HIS A 1 1.67 -9.45 -7.63
CA HIS A 1 1.22 -9.54 -6.24
C HIS A 1 0.39 -8.31 -5.91
N LEU A 2 -0.83 -8.48 -5.44
CA LEU A 2 -1.74 -7.40 -5.09
C LEU A 2 -2.35 -7.72 -3.72
N VAL A 3 -2.34 -6.73 -2.82
CA VAL A 3 -3.07 -6.79 -1.56
C VAL A 3 -3.98 -5.58 -1.48
N THR A 4 -5.26 -5.80 -1.24
CA THR A 4 -6.24 -4.72 -1.10
C THR A 4 -7.12 -4.99 0.12
N PHE A 5 -7.49 -3.92 0.82
CA PHE A 5 -8.49 -3.95 1.88
C PHE A 5 -9.70 -3.15 1.40
N ASN A 6 -10.85 -3.76 1.41
CA ASN A 6 -12.10 -3.13 1.02
C ASN A 6 -13.12 -3.32 2.17
N ASN A 7 -14.27 -2.64 2.11
CA ASN A 7 -15.38 -2.79 3.07
C ASN A 7 -15.81 -4.26 3.28
N ASN A 8 -15.41 -5.17 2.38
CA ASN A 8 -15.71 -6.59 2.41
C ASN A 8 -14.55 -7.46 2.94
N GLY A 9 -13.50 -6.87 3.53
CA GLY A 9 -12.37 -7.58 4.11
C GLY A 9 -11.06 -7.51 3.31
N LEU A 10 -10.11 -8.37 3.69
CA LEU A 10 -8.78 -8.47 3.12
C LEU A 10 -8.79 -9.31 1.84
N TRP A 11 -8.11 -8.81 0.82
CA TRP A 11 -7.89 -9.50 -0.46
C TRP A 11 -6.40 -9.57 -0.78
N ILE A 12 -5.89 -10.78 -1.02
CA ILE A 12 -4.47 -11.01 -1.37
C ILE A 12 -4.42 -11.85 -2.64
N LYS A 13 -3.66 -11.39 -3.64
CA LYS A 13 -3.30 -12.19 -4.81
C LYS A 13 -1.82 -12.55 -4.76
N GLU A 14 -1.51 -13.84 -4.82
CA GLU A 14 -0.15 -14.38 -4.90
C GLU A 14 0.03 -15.13 -6.22
N ASN A 15 1.15 -14.89 -6.89
CA ASN A 15 1.54 -15.66 -8.07
C ASN A 15 2.47 -16.77 -7.61
N LEU A 16 2.07 -18.00 -7.81
CA LEU A 16 2.82 -19.21 -7.54
C LEU A 16 3.50 -19.71 -8.83
N LYS A 17 4.42 -20.66 -8.71
CA LYS A 17 5.07 -21.27 -9.88
C LYS A 17 4.08 -22.01 -10.78
N ASP A 18 3.05 -22.58 -10.17
CA ASP A 18 2.07 -23.46 -10.83
C ASP A 18 0.71 -22.79 -11.04
N GLY A 19 0.62 -21.48 -10.90
CA GLY A 19 -0.62 -20.72 -11.08
C GLY A 19 -0.78 -19.57 -10.11
N ASP A 20 -2.01 -19.12 -9.92
CA ASP A 20 -2.37 -18.00 -9.05
C ASP A 20 -3.12 -18.49 -7.81
N ARG A 21 -2.87 -17.82 -6.67
CA ARG A 21 -3.64 -18.01 -5.45
C ARG A 21 -4.29 -16.69 -5.03
N VAL A 22 -5.60 -16.74 -4.77
CA VAL A 22 -6.36 -15.62 -4.25
C VAL A 22 -6.84 -15.97 -2.86
N ILE A 23 -6.57 -15.11 -1.89
CA ILE A 23 -6.93 -15.27 -0.48
C ILE A 23 -7.86 -14.13 -0.10
N THR A 24 -9.00 -14.46 0.49
CA THR A 24 -9.95 -13.48 1.03
C THR A 24 -10.17 -13.77 2.52
N ALA A 25 -10.27 -12.74 3.34
CA ALA A 25 -10.62 -12.85 4.75
C ALA A 25 -11.66 -11.80 5.12
N SER A 26 -12.66 -12.17 5.89
CA SER A 26 -13.73 -11.26 6.30
C SER A 26 -13.26 -10.25 7.35
N GLU A 27 -12.43 -10.71 8.29
CA GLU A 27 -11.90 -9.90 9.38
C GLU A 27 -10.43 -10.19 9.64
N THR A 28 -9.74 -9.19 10.19
CA THR A 28 -8.35 -9.31 10.65
C THR A 28 -8.29 -8.96 12.13
N ASP A 29 -7.85 -9.89 12.97
CA ASP A 29 -7.60 -9.66 14.39
C ASP A 29 -6.13 -9.90 14.72
N LYS A 30 -5.36 -8.81 14.83
CA LYS A 30 -3.91 -8.84 15.08
C LYS A 30 -3.20 -9.86 14.18
N PHE A 31 -2.76 -10.97 14.74
CA PHE A 31 -2.00 -12.01 14.04
C PHE A 31 -2.87 -13.11 13.40
N LYS A 32 -4.18 -12.89 13.32
CA LYS A 32 -5.13 -13.87 12.81
C LYS A 32 -6.03 -13.26 11.74
N LEU A 33 -6.35 -14.09 10.74
CA LEU A 33 -7.41 -13.82 9.78
C LEU A 33 -8.61 -14.71 10.13
N ILE A 34 -9.81 -14.16 9.98
CA ILE A 34 -11.07 -14.84 10.32
C ILE A 34 -11.88 -15.04 9.04
N ASP A 35 -12.55 -16.19 8.94
CA ASP A 35 -13.37 -16.63 7.82
C ASP A 35 -12.64 -16.49 6.48
N VAL A 36 -11.53 -17.20 6.39
CA VAL A 36 -10.62 -17.15 5.23
C VAL A 36 -11.08 -18.10 4.15
N THR A 37 -11.11 -17.60 2.92
CA THR A 37 -11.28 -18.41 1.72
C THR A 37 -10.06 -18.28 0.83
N ILE A 38 -9.49 -19.41 0.42
CA ILE A 38 -8.33 -19.49 -0.46
C ILE A 38 -8.76 -20.18 -1.74
N PHE A 39 -8.48 -19.56 -2.88
CA PHE A 39 -8.74 -20.09 -4.21
C PHE A 39 -7.40 -20.35 -4.88
N HIS A 40 -7.20 -21.57 -5.40
CA HIS A 40 -6.05 -21.92 -6.22
C HIS A 40 -6.47 -22.09 -7.69
N PHE A 41 -5.78 -21.35 -8.55
CA PHE A 41 -5.98 -21.38 -9.99
C PHE A 41 -4.76 -21.97 -10.68
N ASP A 42 -4.96 -22.70 -11.75
CA ASP A 42 -3.90 -23.14 -12.64
C ASP A 42 -3.40 -21.99 -13.55
N ASN A 43 -2.36 -22.26 -14.35
CA ASN A 43 -1.80 -21.29 -15.30
C ASN A 43 -2.80 -20.86 -16.42
N LYS A 44 -3.95 -21.54 -16.54
CA LYS A 44 -5.04 -21.20 -17.46
C LYS A 44 -6.19 -20.50 -16.76
N TYR A 45 -6.01 -20.10 -15.48
CA TYR A 45 -7.03 -19.50 -14.63
C TYR A 45 -8.23 -20.39 -14.32
N ASN A 46 -8.12 -21.72 -14.42
CA ASN A 46 -9.14 -22.63 -13.95
C ASN A 46 -8.99 -22.86 -12.46
N LEU A 47 -10.10 -22.77 -11.72
CA LEU A 47 -10.14 -23.08 -10.30
C LEU A 47 -10.03 -24.59 -10.10
N TYR A 48 -8.97 -25.06 -9.45
CA TYR A 48 -8.79 -26.48 -9.14
C TYR A 48 -8.91 -26.82 -7.65
N GLU A 49 -8.77 -25.83 -6.76
CA GLU A 49 -8.90 -26.05 -5.33
C GLU A 49 -9.46 -24.80 -4.64
N LYS A 50 -10.36 -25.02 -3.68
CA LYS A 50 -10.93 -23.99 -2.83
C LYS A 50 -10.86 -24.43 -1.37
N ILE A 51 -10.28 -23.60 -0.50
CA ILE A 51 -10.07 -23.91 0.91
C ILE A 51 -10.81 -22.88 1.74
N PHE A 52 -11.61 -23.32 2.69
CA PHE A 52 -12.21 -22.48 3.72
C PHE A 52 -11.56 -22.77 5.06
N ALA A 53 -11.22 -21.76 5.81
CA ALA A 53 -10.70 -21.87 7.15
C ALA A 53 -11.37 -20.85 8.07
N LYS A 54 -11.76 -21.28 9.26
CA LYS A 54 -12.40 -20.39 10.23
C LYS A 54 -11.40 -19.40 10.84
N GLU A 55 -10.19 -19.85 11.13
CA GLU A 55 -9.10 -19.02 11.64
C GLU A 55 -7.81 -19.39 10.93
N VAL A 56 -7.00 -18.38 10.63
CA VAL A 56 -5.66 -18.53 10.05
C VAL A 56 -4.68 -17.68 10.82
N ALA A 57 -3.67 -18.31 11.41
CA ALA A 57 -2.56 -17.61 12.06
C ALA A 57 -1.52 -17.20 11.02
N ILE A 58 -1.17 -15.90 10.97
CA ILE A 58 -0.31 -15.28 9.96
C ILE A 58 0.97 -14.68 10.55
N ASN A 59 1.39 -15.14 11.73
CA ASN A 59 2.58 -14.63 12.43
C ASN A 59 3.86 -14.82 11.61
N THR A 60 3.92 -15.91 10.86
CA THR A 60 5.06 -16.29 10.01
C THR A 60 4.57 -16.51 8.59
N ASN A 61 5.51 -16.72 7.65
CA ASN A 61 5.19 -17.08 6.27
C ASN A 61 4.55 -18.47 6.14
N ASN A 62 4.63 -19.29 7.20
CA ASN A 62 3.92 -20.57 7.25
C ASN A 62 2.60 -20.37 8.02
N TRP A 63 1.52 -20.23 7.27
CA TRP A 63 0.19 -19.99 7.81
C TRP A 63 -0.43 -21.26 8.35
N ASN A 64 -0.88 -21.21 9.59
CA ASN A 64 -1.59 -22.33 10.21
C ASN A 64 -3.10 -22.07 10.16
N LEU A 65 -3.79 -22.86 9.34
CA LEU A 65 -5.23 -22.82 9.14
C LEU A 65 -5.91 -23.78 10.13
N LYS A 66 -7.01 -23.34 10.75
CA LYS A 66 -7.81 -24.15 11.66
C LYS A 66 -9.24 -24.33 11.14
N ASN A 67 -9.83 -25.50 11.43
CA ASN A 67 -11.20 -25.86 11.01
C ASN A 67 -11.35 -25.72 9.49
N VAL A 68 -10.57 -26.49 8.76
CA VAL A 68 -10.40 -26.36 7.31
C VAL A 68 -11.37 -27.27 6.56
N ILE A 69 -12.00 -26.71 5.52
CA ILE A 69 -12.80 -27.44 4.53
C ILE A 69 -12.15 -27.24 3.17
N ILE A 70 -11.75 -28.30 2.53
CA ILE A 70 -11.09 -28.29 1.23
C ILE A 70 -12.05 -28.84 0.18
N PHE A 71 -12.19 -28.12 -0.93
CA PHE A 71 -12.86 -28.58 -2.15
C PHE A 71 -11.80 -28.69 -3.24
N LYS A 72 -11.50 -29.90 -3.68
CA LYS A 72 -10.53 -30.19 -4.73
C LYS A 72 -11.21 -30.78 -5.96
N LEU A 73 -10.86 -30.27 -7.13
CA LEU A 73 -11.39 -30.75 -8.40
C LEU A 73 -10.71 -32.08 -8.78
N GLU A 74 -11.47 -33.17 -8.77
CA GLU A 74 -11.01 -34.50 -9.21
C GLU A 74 -11.98 -35.04 -10.24
N ASN A 75 -11.49 -35.36 -11.42
CA ASN A 75 -12.31 -35.89 -12.55
C ASN A 75 -13.52 -34.98 -12.89
N GLY A 76 -13.36 -33.65 -12.83
CA GLY A 76 -14.44 -32.71 -13.15
C GLY A 76 -15.45 -32.47 -12.01
N ILE A 77 -15.29 -33.08 -10.85
CA ILE A 77 -16.19 -32.96 -9.71
C ILE A 77 -15.41 -32.47 -8.49
N PHE A 78 -15.95 -31.48 -7.78
CA PHE A 78 -15.37 -31.01 -6.54
C PHE A 78 -15.65 -31.98 -5.39
N LYS A 79 -14.59 -32.61 -4.87
CA LYS A 79 -14.65 -33.45 -3.69
C LYS A 79 -14.38 -32.61 -2.44
N LYS A 80 -15.23 -32.80 -1.43
CA LYS A 80 -15.12 -32.12 -0.14
C LYS A 80 -14.38 -32.98 0.86
N SER A 81 -13.36 -32.41 1.52
CA SER A 81 -12.69 -32.99 2.68
C SER A 81 -12.64 -32.01 3.85
N LYS A 82 -12.57 -32.52 5.08
CA LYS A 82 -12.43 -31.71 6.30
C LYS A 82 -11.16 -32.11 7.00
N VAL A 83 -10.38 -31.11 7.46
CA VAL A 83 -9.15 -31.30 8.19
C VAL A 83 -9.16 -30.33 9.40
N ASN A 84 -8.65 -30.74 10.53
CA ASN A 84 -8.62 -29.86 11.71
C ASN A 84 -7.60 -28.73 11.54
N THR A 85 -6.45 -29.04 10.96
CA THR A 85 -5.37 -28.08 10.74
C THR A 85 -4.70 -28.32 9.39
N LEU A 86 -4.29 -27.24 8.74
CA LEU A 86 -3.55 -27.26 7.48
C LEU A 86 -2.49 -26.15 7.51
N ASN A 87 -1.28 -26.44 7.10
CA ASN A 87 -0.23 -25.46 6.95
C ASN A 87 -0.05 -25.10 5.47
N ILE A 88 0.02 -23.80 5.19
CA ILE A 88 0.22 -23.27 3.84
C ILE A 88 1.33 -22.22 3.89
N GLU A 89 2.32 -22.35 3.02
CA GLU A 89 3.32 -21.30 2.85
C GLU A 89 2.74 -20.13 2.05
N SER A 90 2.96 -18.91 2.57
CA SER A 90 2.61 -17.65 1.93
C SER A 90 3.82 -16.73 1.92
N ILE A 91 3.91 -15.89 0.89
CA ILE A 91 4.92 -14.81 0.85
C ILE A 91 4.55 -13.65 1.78
N TYR A 92 3.34 -13.66 2.32
CA TYR A 92 2.83 -12.66 3.24
C TYR A 92 2.80 -13.20 4.67
N ASN A 93 3.25 -12.38 5.60
CA ASN A 93 3.06 -12.53 7.04
C ASN A 93 2.32 -11.30 7.58
N TYR A 94 2.00 -11.27 8.86
CA TYR A 94 1.32 -10.15 9.50
C TYR A 94 2.02 -8.82 9.25
N GLU A 95 3.34 -8.76 9.45
CA GLU A 95 4.13 -7.55 9.29
C GLU A 95 4.07 -7.01 7.85
N LYS A 96 4.21 -7.91 6.88
CA LYS A 96 4.15 -7.54 5.45
C LYS A 96 2.75 -7.11 5.02
N ILE A 97 1.71 -7.77 5.52
CA ILE A 97 0.33 -7.36 5.29
C ILE A 97 0.08 -5.97 5.89
N THR A 98 0.42 -5.78 7.17
CA THR A 98 0.24 -4.51 7.87
C THR A 98 1.04 -3.38 7.20
N SER A 99 2.25 -3.68 6.71
CA SER A 99 3.08 -2.70 6.01
C SER A 99 2.45 -2.18 4.72
N LEU A 100 1.67 -3.00 4.04
CA LEU A 100 0.97 -2.61 2.81
C LEU A 100 -0.27 -1.74 3.10
N PHE A 101 -0.82 -1.82 4.32
CA PHE A 101 -1.99 -1.05 4.74
C PHE A 101 -1.67 0.22 5.52
N ASN A 102 -0.51 0.29 6.15
CA ASN A 102 -0.04 1.53 6.72
C ASN A 102 0.31 2.47 5.58
N ASN A 103 -0.71 3.18 5.09
CA ASN A 103 -0.53 4.24 4.10
C ASN A 103 0.50 5.23 4.64
N SER A 104 1.56 5.47 3.89
CA SER A 104 2.56 6.49 4.18
C SER A 104 1.94 7.89 4.34
N ASP A 105 0.79 8.11 3.71
CA ASP A 105 0.05 9.37 3.79
C ASP A 105 -0.46 9.69 5.21
N THR A 106 -0.52 8.68 6.10
CA THR A 106 -0.93 8.83 7.50
C THR A 106 0.23 8.82 8.48
N MET A 107 1.46 8.47 8.04
CA MET A 107 2.63 8.47 8.91
C MET A 107 3.10 9.90 9.19
N SER A 108 3.31 10.21 10.47
CA SER A 108 3.92 11.48 10.84
C SER A 108 5.41 11.48 10.51
N PHE A 109 5.97 12.67 10.23
CA PHE A 109 7.40 12.85 9.98
C PHE A 109 8.28 12.28 11.12
N MET A 110 7.82 12.46 12.37
CA MET A 110 8.55 11.95 13.54
C MET A 110 8.54 10.42 13.62
N GLU A 111 7.41 9.77 13.34
CA GLU A 111 7.32 8.31 13.27
C GLU A 111 8.25 7.76 12.20
N LEU A 112 8.27 8.40 11.03
CA LEU A 112 9.12 7.97 9.92
C LEU A 112 10.61 8.03 10.28
N ILE A 113 11.07 9.07 11.00
CA ILE A 113 12.47 9.19 11.43
C ILE A 113 12.80 8.21 12.55
N ILE A 114 11.97 8.15 13.59
CA ILE A 114 12.24 7.35 14.79
C ILE A 114 12.17 5.86 14.49
N ASP A 115 11.16 5.43 13.77
CA ASP A 115 10.88 4.01 13.47
C ASP A 115 11.46 3.54 12.13
N TYR A 116 12.28 4.35 11.43
CA TYR A 116 12.80 4.04 10.09
C TYR A 116 13.41 2.62 9.99
N ARG A 117 14.29 2.27 10.95
CA ARG A 117 14.90 0.92 10.97
C ARG A 117 13.90 -0.18 11.23
N LYS A 118 12.92 0.08 12.09
CA LYS A 118 11.85 -0.87 12.40
C LYS A 118 10.94 -1.08 11.20
N LEU A 119 10.63 -0.02 10.46
CA LEU A 119 9.85 -0.08 9.22
C LEU A 119 10.59 -0.89 8.14
N LEU A 120 11.90 -0.70 7.96
CA LEU A 120 12.72 -1.53 7.06
C LEU A 120 12.67 -3.01 7.46
N ASN A 121 12.85 -3.32 8.75
CA ASN A 121 12.80 -4.68 9.26
C ASN A 121 11.41 -5.33 9.10
N ASN A 122 10.35 -4.50 9.14
CA ASN A 122 8.97 -4.93 8.91
C ASN A 122 8.63 -5.11 7.42
N GLY A 123 9.61 -4.95 6.53
CA GLY A 123 9.45 -5.24 5.10
C GLY A 123 8.96 -4.06 4.24
N TYR A 124 8.96 -2.83 4.79
CA TYR A 124 8.73 -1.63 3.96
C TYR A 124 9.82 -1.48 2.92
N ASN A 125 9.44 -1.03 1.73
CA ASN A 125 10.39 -0.75 0.67
C ASN A 125 11.24 0.47 1.04
N GLU A 126 12.58 0.29 1.09
CA GLU A 126 13.53 1.34 1.42
C GLU A 126 13.38 2.57 0.50
N ARG A 127 13.20 2.34 -0.81
CA ARG A 127 12.99 3.43 -1.78
C ARG A 127 11.76 4.26 -1.44
N PHE A 128 10.69 3.60 -1.03
CA PHE A 128 9.45 4.26 -0.64
C PHE A 128 9.60 5.10 0.64
N LEU A 129 10.25 4.57 1.68
CA LEU A 129 10.52 5.30 2.92
C LEU A 129 11.42 6.52 2.67
N ASN A 130 12.46 6.36 1.86
CA ASN A 130 13.36 7.46 1.49
C ASN A 130 12.62 8.54 0.70
N GLN A 131 11.77 8.16 -0.26
CA GLN A 131 10.95 9.11 -1.01
C GLN A 131 10.03 9.91 -0.08
N SER A 132 9.34 9.25 0.85
CA SER A 132 8.46 9.90 1.83
C SER A 132 9.22 10.86 2.73
N LEU A 133 10.42 10.47 3.21
CA LEU A 133 11.30 11.35 3.98
C LEU A 133 11.72 12.60 3.20
N HIS A 134 12.15 12.43 1.96
CA HIS A 134 12.56 13.55 1.11
C HIS A 134 11.39 14.51 0.82
N ILE A 135 10.21 14.00 0.54
CA ILE A 135 9.01 14.82 0.33
C ILE A 135 8.69 15.63 1.59
N MET A 136 8.66 14.99 2.76
CA MET A 136 8.35 15.64 4.03
C MET A 136 9.41 16.67 4.44
N LEU A 137 10.69 16.39 4.18
CA LEU A 137 11.79 17.30 4.45
C LEU A 137 11.78 18.52 3.51
N THR A 138 11.42 18.32 2.25
CA THR A 138 11.41 19.37 1.23
C THR A 138 10.22 20.33 1.40
N LEU A 139 9.13 19.86 2.02
CA LEU A 139 7.89 20.63 2.19
C LEU A 139 8.09 21.99 2.90
N PRO A 140 8.77 22.09 4.05
CA PRO A 140 9.00 23.38 4.71
C PRO A 140 9.83 24.35 3.86
N PHE A 141 10.83 23.86 3.12
CA PHE A 141 11.60 24.69 2.19
C PHE A 141 10.75 25.19 1.04
N PHE A 142 9.90 24.34 0.50
CA PHE A 142 8.94 24.71 -0.54
C PHE A 142 7.98 25.80 -0.05
N LEU A 143 7.41 25.65 1.14
CA LEU A 143 6.53 26.65 1.74
C LEU A 143 7.25 27.98 1.98
N PHE A 144 8.50 27.94 2.46
CA PHE A 144 9.30 29.14 2.65
C PHE A 144 9.57 29.87 1.33
N LEU A 145 9.93 29.16 0.27
CA LEU A 145 10.11 29.74 -1.07
C LEU A 145 8.81 30.35 -1.60
N MET A 146 7.70 29.66 -1.47
CA MET A 146 6.39 30.15 -1.95
C MET A 146 5.95 31.39 -1.18
N THR A 147 6.14 31.44 0.14
CA THR A 147 5.82 32.64 0.94
C THR A 147 6.74 33.80 0.61
N SER A 148 8.02 33.55 0.33
CA SER A 148 8.96 34.58 -0.09
C SER A 148 8.59 35.19 -1.44
N ILE A 149 8.25 34.37 -2.43
CA ILE A 149 7.76 34.81 -3.75
C ILE A 149 6.48 35.64 -3.61
N ALA A 150 5.51 35.14 -2.84
CA ALA A 150 4.27 35.84 -2.59
C ALA A 150 4.50 37.21 -1.91
N SER A 151 5.43 37.26 -0.94
CA SER A 151 5.80 38.52 -0.27
C SER A 151 6.41 39.54 -1.23
N ILE A 152 7.33 39.12 -2.09
CA ILE A 152 7.96 40.00 -3.09
C ILE A 152 6.91 40.56 -4.05
N LEU A 153 5.99 39.72 -4.54
CA LEU A 153 4.92 40.13 -5.42
C LEU A 153 3.97 41.14 -4.75
N THR A 154 3.62 40.87 -3.48
CA THR A 154 2.70 41.75 -2.71
C THR A 154 3.33 43.09 -2.40
N MET A 155 4.61 43.14 -2.02
CA MET A 155 5.31 44.39 -1.70
C MET A 155 5.41 45.32 -2.93
N ASN A 156 5.57 44.77 -4.12
CA ASN A 156 5.61 45.55 -5.35
C ASN A 156 4.24 46.11 -5.75
N THR A 157 3.14 45.45 -5.39
CA THR A 157 1.77 45.91 -5.70
C THR A 157 1.35 47.13 -4.89
N LEU A 158 1.95 47.38 -3.72
CA LEU A 158 1.64 48.53 -2.87
C LEU A 158 2.09 49.88 -3.46
N LYS A 159 2.91 49.87 -4.51
CA LYS A 159 3.53 51.08 -5.04
C LYS A 159 2.92 51.71 -6.29
N LYS A 160 1.95 51.16 -7.02
CA LYS A 160 1.09 51.81 -8.00
C LYS A 160 0.37 50.88 -9.00
N SER A 161 -0.83 51.29 -9.38
CA SER A 161 -1.70 51.12 -10.58
C SER A 161 -1.63 49.88 -11.51
N ASP A 162 -0.61 49.05 -11.46
CA ASP A 162 -0.47 47.84 -12.32
C ASP A 162 -0.71 46.49 -11.59
N ASN A 163 -1.58 46.50 -10.58
CA ASN A 163 -1.88 45.32 -9.74
C ASN A 163 -2.28 44.09 -10.59
N LEU A 164 -2.91 44.30 -11.72
CA LEU A 164 -3.38 43.23 -12.59
C LEU A 164 -2.23 42.42 -13.22
N LYS A 165 -1.14 43.09 -13.61
CA LYS A 165 0.06 42.44 -14.17
C LYS A 165 0.73 41.54 -13.12
N PHE A 166 0.84 41.97 -11.87
CA PHE A 166 1.45 41.19 -10.80
C PHE A 166 0.58 40.00 -10.39
N ILE A 167 -0.74 40.15 -10.42
CA ILE A 167 -1.68 39.04 -10.16
C ILE A 167 -1.52 37.96 -11.26
N VAL A 168 -1.50 38.36 -12.54
CA VAL A 168 -1.29 37.46 -13.66
C VAL A 168 0.07 36.79 -13.58
N LEU A 169 1.11 37.55 -13.25
CA LEU A 169 2.46 37.00 -13.09
C LEU A 169 2.52 35.96 -11.97
N GLY A 170 1.89 36.24 -10.81
CA GLY A 170 1.79 35.31 -9.69
C GLY A 170 1.08 34.01 -10.07
N LEU A 171 0.00 34.14 -10.84
CA LEU A 171 -0.73 32.98 -11.34
C LEU A 171 0.11 32.13 -12.29
N ILE A 172 0.85 32.73 -13.21
CA ILE A 172 1.78 32.02 -14.12
C ILE A 172 2.87 31.30 -13.31
N ILE A 173 3.50 31.99 -12.35
CA ILE A 173 4.54 31.40 -11.49
C ILE A 173 3.99 30.23 -10.70
N SER A 174 2.78 30.32 -10.13
CA SER A 174 2.19 29.23 -9.34
C SER A 174 1.92 27.99 -10.20
N VAL A 175 1.45 28.18 -11.42
CA VAL A 175 1.25 27.08 -12.39
C VAL A 175 2.57 26.42 -12.77
N LEU A 176 3.61 27.21 -13.07
CA LEU A 176 4.95 26.68 -13.37
C LEU A 176 5.52 25.88 -12.22
N VAL A 177 5.43 26.38 -10.98
CA VAL A 177 5.92 25.68 -9.78
C VAL A 177 5.17 24.37 -9.56
N TYR A 178 3.86 24.35 -9.80
CA TYR A 178 3.05 23.14 -9.71
C TYR A 178 3.55 22.06 -10.69
N TYR A 179 3.75 22.42 -11.97
CA TYR A 179 4.26 21.49 -12.97
C TYR A 179 5.68 21.01 -12.66
N PHE A 180 6.55 21.89 -12.17
CA PHE A 180 7.91 21.52 -11.77
C PHE A 180 7.90 20.51 -10.61
N LYS A 181 7.00 20.69 -9.63
CA LYS A 181 6.82 19.74 -8.54
C LYS A 181 6.42 18.36 -9.07
N ASP A 182 5.40 18.28 -9.92
CA ASP A 182 4.92 17.02 -10.48
C ASP A 182 5.97 16.31 -11.33
N LEU A 183 6.71 17.09 -12.14
CA LEU A 183 7.82 16.57 -12.95
C LEU A 183 8.96 16.04 -12.07
N SER A 184 9.28 16.72 -10.97
CA SER A 184 10.32 16.28 -10.02
C SER A 184 9.93 14.99 -9.32
N ILE A 185 8.65 14.83 -8.96
CA ILE A 185 8.13 13.60 -8.35
C ILE A 185 8.19 12.44 -9.38
N ALA A 186 7.78 12.69 -10.62
CA ALA A 186 7.81 11.69 -11.68
C ALA A 186 9.24 11.20 -11.99
N LEU A 187 10.22 12.13 -12.04
CA LEU A 187 11.63 11.78 -12.25
C LEU A 187 12.25 11.07 -11.05
N GLY A 188 11.79 11.35 -9.83
CA GLY A 188 12.27 10.67 -8.62
C GLY A 188 11.74 9.24 -8.43
N GLN A 189 10.73 8.83 -9.21
CA GLN A 189 10.15 7.49 -9.18
C GLN A 189 10.82 6.50 -10.14
N THR A 190 11.63 6.98 -11.06
CA THR A 190 12.46 6.17 -11.97
C THR A 190 13.80 5.85 -11.36
#